data_38529151fd1f587e71b9e44a39e9b35d
#
_entry.id   38529151fd1f587e71b9e44a39e9b35d
#
_cell.length_a   1.000
_cell.length_b   1.000
_cell.length_c   1.000
_cell.angle_alpha   90.00
_cell.angle_beta   90.00
_cell.angle_gamma   90.00
#
_symmetry.space_group_name_H-M   'P 1'
#
loop_
_entity.id
_entity.type
_entity.pdbx_description
1 polymer ?
#
loop_
_entity_poly.entity_id
_entity_poly.type
_entity_poly.pdbx_seq_one_letter_code
_entity_poly.pdbx_strand_id
1 'polypeptide(L)'
;MEVQDISKVMNAYISNQEMLGGALIVRKNDEIIYQNKWGFQNLEHSRSIEYDTMYRLMSMSKCVTGVAVMKLIEEGKIRLDDKVSKYIPEFAGLPVCCDPRYISQNLKKRKMVWNLLTFRMDKVKTEPAKREITIRDLLSHASGLEQGWVGLLSFMKMKPEDKSMEERIRRYTSYILDFQPGTDTGYSPMAGFDILG
;
A
#
# COMPACT_ATOMS: atom_id res chain seq x y z
N MET A 1 12.82 4.21 -29.32
CA MET A 1 13.87 4.46 -28.30
C MET A 1 14.85 3.30 -28.42
N GLU A 2 16.05 3.56 -28.86
CA GLU A 2 17.05 2.51 -28.98
C GLU A 2 17.59 2.15 -27.58
N VAL A 3 18.03 0.91 -27.42
CA VAL A 3 18.55 0.40 -26.13
C VAL A 3 19.75 1.22 -25.62
N GLN A 4 20.53 1.82 -26.51
CA GLN A 4 21.64 2.71 -26.20
C GLN A 4 21.20 4.00 -25.48
N ASP A 5 19.96 4.46 -25.70
CA ASP A 5 19.41 5.67 -25.04
C ASP A 5 19.21 5.46 -23.54
N ILE A 6 18.92 4.23 -23.08
CA ILE A 6 18.69 3.93 -21.66
C ILE A 6 19.96 4.17 -20.85
N SER A 7 21.11 3.63 -21.31
CA SER A 7 22.38 3.85 -20.60
C SER A 7 22.80 5.30 -20.56
N LYS A 8 22.54 6.06 -21.63
CA LYS A 8 22.84 7.48 -21.67
C LYS A 8 22.02 8.27 -20.63
N VAL A 9 20.73 7.96 -20.54
CA VAL A 9 19.83 8.59 -19.56
C VAL A 9 20.27 8.24 -18.14
N MET A 10 20.50 6.96 -17.85
CA MET A 10 20.91 6.49 -16.52
C MET A 10 22.24 7.11 -16.08
N ASN A 11 23.23 7.16 -16.98
CA ASN A 11 24.51 7.79 -16.67
C ASN A 11 24.36 9.30 -16.41
N ALA A 12 23.47 9.98 -17.11
CA ALA A 12 23.20 11.40 -16.85
C ALA A 12 22.62 11.61 -15.44
N TYR A 13 21.63 10.83 -15.02
CA TYR A 13 21.06 10.91 -13.67
C TYR A 13 22.10 10.65 -12.57
N ILE A 14 23.00 9.69 -12.78
CA ILE A 14 24.06 9.39 -11.81
C ILE A 14 25.12 10.52 -11.79
N SER A 15 25.54 11.01 -12.94
CA SER A 15 26.53 12.10 -13.04
C SER A 15 26.02 13.40 -12.43
N ASN A 16 24.70 13.66 -12.53
CA ASN A 16 24.05 14.80 -11.92
C ASN A 16 23.73 14.61 -10.42
N GLN A 17 24.08 13.45 -9.84
CA GLN A 17 23.75 13.08 -8.45
C GLN A 17 22.26 13.04 -8.14
N GLU A 18 21.40 12.88 -9.15
CA GLU A 18 19.96 12.73 -8.99
C GLU A 18 19.58 11.28 -8.61
N MET A 19 20.47 10.32 -8.91
CA MET A 19 20.33 8.91 -8.59
C MET A 19 21.69 8.31 -8.22
N LEU A 20 21.71 7.48 -7.18
CA LEU A 20 22.96 6.83 -6.72
C LEU A 20 23.36 5.67 -7.61
N GLY A 21 22.41 4.86 -8.01
CA GLY A 21 22.62 3.70 -8.88
C GLY A 21 21.34 2.90 -9.12
N GLY A 22 21.43 1.92 -9.99
CA GLY A 22 20.30 1.05 -10.31
C GLY A 22 20.68 -0.10 -11.25
N ALA A 23 19.79 -1.07 -11.37
CA ALA A 23 19.90 -2.14 -12.37
C ALA A 23 18.59 -2.27 -13.12
N LEU A 24 18.67 -2.65 -14.39
CA LEU A 24 17.50 -2.92 -15.23
C LEU A 24 17.70 -4.26 -15.96
N ILE A 25 16.68 -5.11 -15.87
CA ILE A 25 16.57 -6.34 -16.64
C ILE A 25 15.24 -6.30 -17.39
N VAL A 26 15.28 -6.44 -18.70
CA VAL A 26 14.09 -6.55 -19.54
C VAL A 26 14.00 -7.95 -20.11
N ARG A 27 12.86 -8.62 -19.86
CA ARG A 27 12.57 -9.95 -20.39
C ARG A 27 11.40 -9.89 -21.36
N LYS A 28 11.47 -10.68 -22.41
CA LYS A 28 10.39 -10.91 -23.37
C LYS A 28 10.38 -12.38 -23.77
N ASN A 29 9.24 -13.06 -23.66
CA ASN A 29 9.10 -14.49 -23.97
C ASN A 29 10.18 -15.36 -23.29
N ASP A 30 10.39 -15.10 -21.99
CA ASP A 30 11.42 -15.75 -21.14
C ASP A 30 12.89 -15.50 -21.49
N GLU A 31 13.16 -14.71 -22.52
CA GLU A 31 14.52 -14.29 -22.88
C GLU A 31 14.85 -12.91 -22.30
N ILE A 32 16.07 -12.75 -21.79
CA ILE A 32 16.60 -11.45 -21.40
C ILE A 32 17.03 -10.72 -22.67
N ILE A 33 16.27 -9.69 -23.07
CA ILE A 33 16.56 -8.89 -24.26
C ILE A 33 17.40 -7.65 -23.95
N TYR A 34 17.50 -7.27 -22.69
CA TYR A 34 18.37 -6.22 -22.21
C TYR A 34 18.66 -6.38 -20.73
N GLN A 35 19.90 -6.13 -20.34
CA GLN A 35 20.28 -5.99 -18.94
C GLN A 35 21.46 -5.03 -18.81
N ASN A 36 21.41 -4.17 -17.81
CA ASN A 36 22.53 -3.30 -17.46
C ASN A 36 22.40 -2.84 -15.99
N LYS A 37 23.50 -2.37 -15.43
CA LYS A 37 23.63 -1.84 -14.07
C LYS A 37 24.52 -0.61 -14.08
N TRP A 38 24.22 0.34 -13.19
CA TRP A 38 24.89 1.63 -13.13
C TRP A 38 25.06 2.08 -11.69
N GLY A 39 26.14 2.82 -11.42
CA GLY A 39 26.39 3.53 -10.16
C GLY A 39 26.67 2.62 -8.97
N PHE A 40 26.34 3.09 -7.79
CA PHE A 40 26.80 2.56 -6.52
C PHE A 40 25.65 2.24 -5.57
N GLN A 41 25.91 1.35 -4.58
CA GLN A 41 24.97 0.96 -3.53
C GLN A 41 24.96 1.95 -2.37
N ASN A 42 26.01 2.75 -2.21
CA ASN A 42 26.23 3.63 -1.08
C ASN A 42 26.83 4.99 -1.50
N LEU A 43 26.68 5.99 -0.67
CA LEU A 43 27.12 7.36 -0.93
C LEU A 43 28.65 7.49 -1.01
N GLU A 44 29.38 6.61 -0.34
CA GLU A 44 30.84 6.57 -0.35
C GLU A 44 31.42 6.02 -1.66
N HIS A 45 30.55 5.59 -2.60
CA HIS A 45 30.90 4.97 -3.89
C HIS A 45 31.87 3.80 -3.78
N SER A 46 31.84 3.09 -2.63
CA SER A 46 32.75 1.97 -2.36
C SER A 46 32.22 0.61 -2.85
N ARG A 47 30.92 0.51 -3.18
CA ARG A 47 30.27 -0.72 -3.64
C ARG A 47 29.43 -0.44 -4.88
N SER A 48 29.83 -1.01 -6.02
CA SER A 48 29.05 -0.94 -7.26
C SER A 48 27.71 -1.67 -7.14
N ILE A 49 26.73 -1.26 -7.94
CA ILE A 49 25.51 -2.03 -8.16
C ILE A 49 25.86 -3.33 -8.88
N GLU A 50 25.32 -4.45 -8.38
CA GLU A 50 25.38 -5.76 -8.99
C GLU A 50 23.98 -6.33 -9.24
N TYR A 51 23.83 -7.39 -10.04
CA TYR A 51 22.51 -7.97 -10.31
C TYR A 51 21.90 -8.69 -9.11
N ASP A 52 22.73 -9.05 -8.14
CA ASP A 52 22.32 -9.63 -6.85
C ASP A 52 22.23 -8.59 -5.72
N THR A 53 22.36 -7.30 -6.04
CA THR A 53 22.16 -6.23 -5.06
C THR A 53 20.75 -6.29 -4.50
N MET A 54 20.64 -6.31 -3.17
CA MET A 54 19.35 -6.30 -2.49
C MET A 54 18.77 -4.89 -2.43
N TYR A 55 17.51 -4.76 -2.86
CA TYR A 55 16.74 -3.53 -2.81
C TYR A 55 15.56 -3.65 -1.86
N ARG A 56 15.18 -2.54 -1.23
CA ARG A 56 13.89 -2.43 -0.56
C ARG A 56 12.80 -2.31 -1.60
N LEU A 57 11.99 -3.36 -1.76
CA LEU A 57 10.95 -3.41 -2.79
C LEU A 57 9.75 -2.50 -2.47
N MET A 58 9.61 -2.04 -1.22
CA MET A 58 8.48 -1.23 -0.77
C MET A 58 7.15 -1.86 -1.21
N SER A 59 6.27 -1.10 -1.85
CA SER A 59 4.96 -1.61 -2.28
C SER A 59 4.99 -2.69 -3.37
N MET A 60 6.12 -2.94 -4.02
CA MET A 60 6.25 -4.10 -4.91
C MET A 60 6.16 -5.44 -4.13
N SER A 61 6.43 -5.43 -2.82
CA SER A 61 6.21 -6.60 -1.94
C SER A 61 4.73 -7.06 -1.94
N LYS A 62 3.79 -6.15 -2.23
CA LYS A 62 2.37 -6.49 -2.36
C LYS A 62 2.09 -7.52 -3.45
N CYS A 63 2.85 -7.48 -4.55
CA CYS A 63 2.73 -8.48 -5.60
C CYS A 63 3.07 -9.88 -5.08
N VAL A 64 4.11 -9.99 -4.24
CA VAL A 64 4.52 -11.27 -3.64
C VAL A 64 3.44 -11.79 -2.68
N THR A 65 2.95 -10.94 -1.78
CA THR A 65 1.83 -11.27 -0.87
C THR A 65 0.59 -11.68 -1.68
N GLY A 66 0.25 -10.91 -2.73
CA GLY A 66 -0.89 -11.23 -3.60
C GLY A 66 -0.78 -12.62 -4.24
N VAL A 67 0.40 -12.98 -4.76
CA VAL A 67 0.65 -14.32 -5.31
C VAL A 67 0.50 -15.40 -4.23
N ALA A 68 1.02 -15.17 -3.02
CA ALA A 68 0.89 -16.11 -1.91
C ALA A 68 -0.60 -16.35 -1.54
N VAL A 69 -1.39 -15.28 -1.46
CA VAL A 69 -2.84 -15.36 -1.22
C VAL A 69 -3.54 -16.12 -2.35
N MET A 70 -3.22 -15.83 -3.62
CA MET A 70 -3.81 -16.56 -4.75
C MET A 70 -3.46 -18.05 -4.73
N LYS A 71 -2.24 -18.40 -4.27
CA LYS A 71 -1.84 -19.79 -4.08
C LYS A 71 -2.72 -20.52 -3.03
N LEU A 72 -3.00 -19.84 -1.91
CA LEU A 72 -3.90 -20.39 -0.90
C LEU A 72 -5.33 -20.56 -1.43
N ILE A 73 -5.78 -19.69 -2.34
CA ILE A 73 -7.09 -19.80 -3.01
C ILE A 73 -7.10 -21.01 -3.94
N GLU A 74 -6.06 -21.21 -4.77
CA GLU A 74 -5.93 -22.38 -5.62
C GLU A 74 -5.93 -23.69 -4.84
N GLU A 75 -5.33 -23.71 -3.65
CA GLU A 75 -5.31 -24.84 -2.74
C GLU A 75 -6.64 -25.03 -1.97
N GLY A 76 -7.62 -24.16 -2.19
CA GLY A 76 -8.93 -24.23 -1.53
C GLY A 76 -8.91 -23.89 -0.03
N LYS A 77 -7.82 -23.34 0.49
CA LYS A 77 -7.66 -22.98 1.92
C LYS A 77 -8.44 -21.73 2.30
N ILE A 78 -8.54 -20.78 1.38
CA ILE A 78 -9.30 -19.53 1.52
C ILE A 78 -10.09 -19.26 0.24
N ARG A 79 -11.09 -18.37 0.31
CA ARG A 79 -11.87 -17.93 -0.86
C ARG A 79 -11.82 -16.43 -0.99
N LEU A 80 -11.89 -15.90 -2.21
CA LEU A 80 -11.94 -14.46 -2.45
C LEU A 80 -13.08 -13.77 -1.71
N ASP A 81 -14.23 -14.44 -1.60
CA ASP A 81 -15.42 -13.87 -0.98
C ASP A 81 -15.55 -14.22 0.52
N ASP A 82 -14.53 -14.88 1.11
CA ASP A 82 -14.48 -15.05 2.54
C ASP A 82 -14.35 -13.69 3.22
N LYS A 83 -15.13 -13.50 4.30
CA LYS A 83 -15.04 -12.33 5.15
C LYS A 83 -13.71 -12.33 5.91
N VAL A 84 -13.08 -11.20 6.04
CA VAL A 84 -11.86 -11.05 6.85
C VAL A 84 -12.12 -11.48 8.29
N SER A 85 -13.30 -11.17 8.82
CA SER A 85 -13.74 -11.56 10.19
C SER A 85 -13.79 -13.08 10.44
N LYS A 86 -13.82 -13.89 9.39
CA LYS A 86 -13.69 -15.35 9.51
C LYS A 86 -12.32 -15.77 10.07
N TYR A 87 -11.30 -15.00 9.78
CA TYR A 87 -9.92 -15.25 10.18
C TYR A 87 -9.47 -14.36 11.33
N ILE A 88 -9.95 -13.11 11.33
CA ILE A 88 -9.65 -12.08 12.34
C ILE A 88 -11.00 -11.50 12.80
N PRO A 89 -11.65 -12.08 13.84
CA PRO A 89 -13.01 -11.75 14.25
C PRO A 89 -13.24 -10.26 14.57
N GLU A 90 -12.19 -9.55 14.98
CA GLU A 90 -12.24 -8.15 15.34
C GLU A 90 -12.52 -7.21 14.15
N PHE A 91 -12.43 -7.72 12.91
CA PHE A 91 -12.84 -6.98 11.69
C PHE A 91 -14.35 -6.99 11.44
N ALA A 92 -15.14 -7.72 12.26
CA ALA A 92 -16.59 -7.69 12.15
C ALA A 92 -17.14 -6.31 12.55
N GLY A 93 -18.07 -5.78 11.75
CA GLY A 93 -18.85 -4.60 12.11
C GLY A 93 -18.09 -3.28 12.16
N LEU A 94 -16.99 -3.13 11.44
CA LEU A 94 -16.27 -1.86 11.38
C LEU A 94 -17.18 -0.72 10.89
N PRO A 95 -17.11 0.47 11.53
CA PRO A 95 -17.90 1.62 11.13
C PRO A 95 -17.38 2.23 9.83
N VAL A 96 -18.27 2.81 9.05
CA VAL A 96 -17.96 3.53 7.80
C VAL A 96 -18.18 5.01 7.97
N CYS A 97 -17.28 5.82 7.46
CA CYS A 97 -17.41 7.28 7.46
C CYS A 97 -18.61 7.72 6.60
N CYS A 98 -19.54 8.46 7.21
CA CYS A 98 -20.60 9.19 6.51
C CYS A 98 -20.50 10.71 6.71
N ASP A 99 -19.37 11.21 7.18
CA ASP A 99 -19.16 12.62 7.51
C ASP A 99 -18.80 13.42 6.25
N PRO A 100 -19.63 14.40 5.82
CA PRO A 100 -19.36 15.18 4.60
C PRO A 100 -18.04 15.94 4.60
N ARG A 101 -17.43 16.16 5.77
CA ARG A 101 -16.12 16.83 5.89
C ARG A 101 -14.99 16.01 5.30
N TYR A 102 -15.15 14.69 5.25
CA TYR A 102 -14.10 13.73 4.85
C TYR A 102 -14.42 12.95 3.58
N ILE A 103 -15.68 12.95 3.11
CA ILE A 103 -16.10 12.22 1.89
C ILE A 103 -15.81 13.01 0.61
N SER A 104 -15.71 14.35 0.70
CA SER A 104 -15.55 15.20 -0.48
C SER A 104 -14.15 15.05 -1.10
N GLN A 105 -14.09 14.58 -2.34
CA GLN A 105 -12.86 14.53 -3.15
C GLN A 105 -12.29 15.92 -3.50
N ASN A 106 -13.05 16.98 -3.27
CA ASN A 106 -12.71 18.38 -3.61
C ASN A 106 -12.20 19.21 -2.42
N LEU A 107 -11.44 18.61 -1.49
CA LEU A 107 -10.86 19.36 -0.38
C LEU A 107 -9.72 20.27 -0.88
N LYS A 108 -9.95 21.58 -0.88
CA LYS A 108 -8.91 22.59 -1.10
C LYS A 108 -7.81 22.41 -0.04
N LYS A 109 -6.53 22.59 -0.42
CA LYS A 109 -5.35 22.45 0.48
C LYS A 109 -5.53 23.12 1.86
N ARG A 110 -6.17 24.29 1.90
CA ARG A 110 -6.45 25.01 3.16
C ARG A 110 -7.40 24.27 4.10
N LYS A 111 -8.42 23.57 3.56
CA LYS A 111 -9.33 22.72 4.35
C LYS A 111 -8.63 21.45 4.85
N MET A 112 -7.67 20.93 4.08
CA MET A 112 -6.89 19.76 4.47
C MET A 112 -6.06 20.02 5.73
N VAL A 113 -5.33 21.14 5.78
CA VAL A 113 -4.53 21.53 6.97
C VAL A 113 -5.43 21.73 8.19
N TRP A 114 -6.59 22.40 8.02
CA TRP A 114 -7.55 22.58 9.10
C TRP A 114 -8.10 21.24 9.58
N ASN A 115 -8.49 20.35 8.69
CA ASN A 115 -8.96 19.01 9.03
C ASN A 115 -7.89 18.22 9.77
N LEU A 116 -6.62 18.28 9.35
CA LEU A 116 -5.52 17.62 10.04
C LEU A 116 -5.37 18.12 11.49
N LEU A 117 -5.43 19.44 11.70
CA LEU A 117 -5.30 20.04 13.04
C LEU A 117 -6.49 19.72 13.95
N THR A 118 -7.69 19.66 13.38
CA THR A 118 -8.95 19.47 14.14
C THR A 118 -9.48 18.05 14.11
N PHE A 119 -8.82 17.13 13.41
CA PHE A 119 -9.27 15.74 13.30
C PHE A 119 -9.29 15.05 14.66
N ARG A 120 -10.45 14.50 14.96
CA ARG A 120 -10.67 13.64 16.12
C ARG A 120 -11.54 12.47 15.66
N MET A 121 -11.02 11.27 15.77
CA MET A 121 -11.70 10.06 15.30
C MET A 121 -13.03 9.83 16.02
N ASP A 122 -13.10 10.14 17.31
CA ASP A 122 -14.33 10.06 18.13
C ASP A 122 -15.41 11.09 17.73
N LYS A 123 -15.10 12.04 16.86
CA LYS A 123 -16.02 13.06 16.34
C LYS A 123 -16.39 12.88 14.86
N VAL A 124 -15.89 11.84 14.22
CA VAL A 124 -16.27 11.48 12.85
C VAL A 124 -17.65 10.86 12.86
N LYS A 125 -18.54 11.34 11.99
CA LYS A 125 -19.86 10.71 11.82
C LYS A 125 -19.70 9.40 11.07
N THR A 126 -20.28 8.33 11.61
CA THR A 126 -20.20 6.99 11.05
C THR A 126 -21.57 6.36 10.90
N GLU A 127 -21.65 5.39 10.01
CA GLU A 127 -22.76 4.48 9.82
C GLU A 127 -22.27 3.03 9.84
N PRO A 128 -23.12 2.03 10.06
CA PRO A 128 -22.72 0.63 9.93
C PRO A 128 -22.27 0.27 8.52
N ALA A 129 -21.28 -0.62 8.38
CA ALA A 129 -20.96 -1.22 7.11
C ALA A 129 -22.17 -2.05 6.60
N LYS A 130 -22.53 -1.89 5.33
CA LYS A 130 -23.62 -2.67 4.69
C LYS A 130 -23.24 -4.15 4.51
N ARG A 131 -21.96 -4.43 4.42
CA ARG A 131 -21.36 -5.78 4.45
C ARG A 131 -19.96 -5.72 5.05
N GLU A 132 -19.48 -6.85 5.46
CA GLU A 132 -18.11 -6.97 5.94
C GLU A 132 -17.09 -6.96 4.80
N ILE A 133 -15.84 -6.62 5.12
CA ILE A 133 -14.69 -6.68 4.20
C ILE A 133 -14.40 -8.13 3.84
N THR A 134 -14.12 -8.37 2.57
CA THR A 134 -13.70 -9.69 2.04
C THR A 134 -12.21 -9.69 1.66
N ILE A 135 -11.64 -10.89 1.45
CA ILE A 135 -10.29 -11.05 0.91
C ILE A 135 -10.17 -10.36 -0.45
N ARG A 136 -11.21 -10.44 -1.29
CA ARG A 136 -11.29 -9.72 -2.58
C ARG A 136 -11.12 -8.21 -2.40
N ASP A 137 -11.81 -7.62 -1.42
CA ASP A 137 -11.74 -6.17 -1.18
C ASP A 137 -10.34 -5.70 -0.76
N LEU A 138 -9.62 -6.51 0.01
CA LEU A 138 -8.24 -6.21 0.38
C LEU A 138 -7.32 -6.26 -0.83
N LEU A 139 -7.39 -7.34 -1.63
CA LEU A 139 -6.56 -7.54 -2.83
C LEU A 139 -6.81 -6.46 -3.90
N SER A 140 -8.07 -6.02 -4.06
CA SER A 140 -8.47 -5.03 -5.07
C SER A 140 -8.45 -3.59 -4.59
N HIS A 141 -7.98 -3.34 -3.37
CA HIS A 141 -8.04 -2.01 -2.77
C HIS A 141 -9.46 -1.41 -2.73
N ALA A 142 -10.46 -2.22 -2.37
CA ALA A 142 -11.86 -1.82 -2.27
C ALA A 142 -12.44 -2.01 -0.86
N SER A 143 -11.58 -2.16 0.15
CA SER A 143 -11.99 -2.43 1.53
C SER A 143 -12.48 -1.19 2.30
N GLY A 144 -12.08 0.01 1.90
CA GLY A 144 -12.27 1.24 2.66
C GLY A 144 -11.22 1.50 3.75
N LEU A 145 -10.26 0.58 3.96
CA LEU A 145 -9.19 0.74 4.96
C LEU A 145 -8.03 1.60 4.44
N GLU A 146 -7.75 2.74 5.09
CA GLU A 146 -6.66 3.66 4.70
C GLU A 146 -6.74 4.12 3.23
N GLN A 147 -7.93 4.27 2.68
CA GLN A 147 -8.14 4.52 1.26
C GLN A 147 -8.69 5.92 0.96
N GLY A 148 -8.88 6.71 1.99
CA GLY A 148 -9.38 8.08 1.90
C GLY A 148 -8.86 8.97 3.02
N TRP A 149 -9.61 10.05 3.27
CA TRP A 149 -9.18 11.09 4.22
C TRP A 149 -9.21 10.63 5.68
N VAL A 150 -10.18 9.84 6.08
CA VAL A 150 -10.27 9.38 7.48
C VAL A 150 -9.14 8.42 7.78
N GLY A 151 -8.86 7.48 6.88
CA GLY A 151 -7.74 6.56 7.01
C GLY A 151 -6.40 7.29 7.05
N LEU A 152 -6.17 8.26 6.14
CA LEU A 152 -4.95 9.06 6.11
C LEU A 152 -4.77 9.87 7.41
N LEU A 153 -5.82 10.55 7.87
CA LEU A 153 -5.77 11.36 9.10
C LEU A 153 -5.61 10.47 10.35
N SER A 154 -6.21 9.29 10.36
CA SER A 154 -6.03 8.30 11.42
C SER A 154 -4.57 7.86 11.49
N PHE A 155 -3.97 7.46 10.38
CA PHE A 155 -2.57 7.09 10.28
C PHE A 155 -1.63 8.21 10.77
N MET A 156 -1.86 9.47 10.36
CA MET A 156 -1.03 10.61 10.76
C MET A 156 -1.14 10.97 12.25
N LYS A 157 -2.29 10.72 12.88
CA LYS A 157 -2.53 11.02 14.30
C LYS A 157 -2.17 9.89 15.24
N MET A 158 -2.33 8.67 14.80
CA MET A 158 -1.92 7.50 15.55
C MET A 158 -0.43 7.31 15.29
N LYS A 159 0.42 7.75 16.22
CA LYS A 159 1.85 7.43 16.16
C LYS A 159 1.97 5.91 16.35
N PRO A 160 2.24 5.12 15.30
CA PRO A 160 2.30 3.68 15.45
C PRO A 160 3.59 3.30 16.18
N GLU A 161 3.43 2.83 17.41
CA GLU A 161 4.50 2.21 18.20
C GLU A 161 4.37 0.68 18.14
N ASP A 162 3.74 0.17 17.05
CA ASP A 162 3.53 -1.27 16.89
C ASP A 162 4.87 -2.01 16.87
N LYS A 163 5.05 -2.92 17.80
CA LYS A 163 6.25 -3.75 17.95
C LYS A 163 6.14 -5.06 17.19
N SER A 164 4.94 -5.42 16.75
CA SER A 164 4.66 -6.64 16.00
C SER A 164 3.59 -6.41 14.92
N MET A 165 3.50 -7.35 13.97
CA MET A 165 2.44 -7.34 12.96
C MET A 165 1.07 -7.53 13.61
N GLU A 166 0.97 -8.35 14.65
CA GLU A 166 -0.28 -8.58 15.38
C GLU A 166 -0.80 -7.28 16.03
N GLU A 167 0.05 -6.50 16.68
CA GLU A 167 -0.33 -5.21 17.24
C GLU A 167 -0.81 -4.23 16.16
N ARG A 168 -0.15 -4.24 15.00
CA ARG A 168 -0.54 -3.44 13.85
C ARG A 168 -1.91 -3.84 13.31
N ILE A 169 -2.16 -5.12 13.11
CA ILE A 169 -3.46 -5.65 12.68
C ILE A 169 -4.54 -5.28 13.69
N ARG A 170 -4.29 -5.45 14.99
CA ARG A 170 -5.22 -5.03 16.04
C ARG A 170 -5.52 -3.54 16.00
N ARG A 171 -4.55 -2.69 15.68
CA ARG A 171 -4.78 -1.26 15.49
C ARG A 171 -5.72 -0.97 14.30
N TYR A 172 -5.62 -1.71 13.20
CA TYR A 172 -6.52 -1.53 12.06
C TYR A 172 -7.99 -1.84 12.40
N THR A 173 -8.26 -2.70 13.37
CA THR A 173 -9.64 -2.97 13.82
C THR A 173 -10.29 -1.78 14.55
N SER A 174 -9.53 -0.78 14.95
CA SER A 174 -10.05 0.47 15.51
C SER A 174 -10.33 1.56 14.45
N TYR A 175 -10.07 1.27 13.16
CA TYR A 175 -10.23 2.26 12.11
C TYR A 175 -11.70 2.41 11.67
N ILE A 176 -12.00 3.60 11.18
CA ILE A 176 -13.24 3.90 10.45
C ILE A 176 -12.94 3.70 8.97
N LEU A 177 -13.78 2.95 8.27
CA LEU A 177 -13.65 2.78 6.83
C LEU A 177 -13.96 4.09 6.12
N ASP A 178 -13.20 4.43 5.10
CA ASP A 178 -13.39 5.65 4.32
C ASP A 178 -14.65 5.61 3.43
N PHE A 179 -15.06 4.41 3.02
CA PHE A 179 -16.25 4.15 2.21
C PHE A 179 -16.79 2.73 2.46
N GLN A 180 -17.99 2.45 2.01
CA GLN A 180 -18.61 1.12 2.12
C GLN A 180 -17.80 0.08 1.33
N PRO A 181 -17.45 -1.09 1.91
CA PRO A 181 -16.66 -2.10 1.25
C PRO A 181 -17.22 -2.47 -0.13
N GLY A 182 -16.36 -2.41 -1.16
CA GLY A 182 -16.69 -2.73 -2.55
C GLY A 182 -17.45 -1.64 -3.32
N THR A 183 -17.63 -0.46 -2.77
CA THR A 183 -18.36 0.63 -3.48
C THR A 183 -17.43 1.63 -4.15
N ASP A 184 -16.17 1.68 -3.74
CA ASP A 184 -15.15 2.57 -4.30
C ASP A 184 -13.79 1.87 -4.21
N THR A 185 -12.77 2.49 -4.78
CA THR A 185 -11.38 2.01 -4.73
C THR A 185 -10.45 3.14 -4.34
N GLY A 186 -9.41 2.80 -3.58
CA GLY A 186 -8.38 3.73 -3.20
C GLY A 186 -7.16 2.97 -2.70
N TYR A 187 -5.97 3.44 -3.02
CA TYR A 187 -4.76 2.75 -2.63
C TYR A 187 -4.60 2.73 -1.10
N SER A 188 -4.61 1.53 -0.51
CA SER A 188 -4.24 1.31 0.89
C SER A 188 -2.72 1.12 0.99
N PRO A 189 -1.98 2.04 1.62
CA PRO A 189 -0.53 1.95 1.70
C PRO A 189 -0.06 0.71 2.45
N MET A 190 -0.72 0.34 3.53
CA MET A 190 -0.29 -0.72 4.45
C MET A 190 -1.41 -1.69 4.80
N ALA A 191 -2.52 -1.22 5.39
CA ALA A 191 -3.52 -2.05 6.07
C ALA A 191 -4.02 -3.23 5.22
N GLY A 192 -4.35 -3.01 3.96
CA GLY A 192 -4.89 -4.07 3.10
C GLY A 192 -3.95 -5.27 2.96
N PHE A 193 -2.66 -5.03 2.76
CA PHE A 193 -1.68 -6.09 2.56
C PHE A 193 -1.00 -6.58 3.83
N ASP A 194 -0.97 -5.78 4.89
CA ASP A 194 -0.57 -6.26 6.22
C ASP A 194 -1.56 -7.31 6.76
N ILE A 195 -2.87 -7.13 6.48
CA ILE A 195 -3.92 -8.09 6.88
C ILE A 195 -3.86 -9.37 6.04
N LEU A 196 -3.42 -9.30 4.79
CA LEU A 196 -3.27 -10.45 3.89
C LEU A 196 -2.01 -11.29 4.17
N GLY A 197 -0.97 -10.71 4.76
CA GLY A 197 0.31 -11.37 5.07
C GLY A 197 0.30 -12.06 6.41
#